data_73b9dcae234a11426e44e7594e54ff81
#
_entry.id   73b9dcae234a11426e44e7594e54ff81
#
_cell.length_a   1.000
_cell.length_b   1.000
_cell.length_c   1.000
_cell.angle_alpha   90.00
_cell.angle_beta   90.00
_cell.angle_gamma   90.00
#
_symmetry.space_group_name_H-M   'P 1'
#
loop_
_entity.id
_entity.type
_entity.pdbx_description
1 polymer ?
#
loop_
_entity_poly.entity_id
_entity_poly.type
_entity_poly.pdbx_seq_one_letter_code
_entity_poly.pdbx_strand_id
1 'polypeptide(L)'
;RTLNDAGLRTRAPIEVVAQRLEATELIRVDERAATLGGARIAAAGDLPARCYVRSAASLRKLRSFVDRDAPTRCWIRRAPISWIPLNEEHPPDADHRWTVAHPVLCAVRLAADPARGREIVQDWGVIPGVSP
;
A
#
# COMPACT_ATOMS: atom_id res chain seq x y z
N ARG A 1 -3.97 -0.50 -22.99
CA ARG A 1 -3.75 -0.48 -21.55
C ARG A 1 -5.04 -0.76 -20.81
N THR A 2 -5.04 -1.73 -19.96
CA THR A 2 -6.23 -2.10 -19.21
C THR A 2 -6.41 -1.22 -17.98
N LEU A 3 -7.63 -1.15 -17.45
CA LEU A 3 -7.91 -0.44 -16.21
C LEU A 3 -7.10 -1.01 -15.04
N ASN A 4 -6.74 -2.29 -15.10
CA ASN A 4 -5.96 -2.96 -14.06
C ASN A 4 -4.56 -2.35 -13.91
N ASP A 5 -3.95 -1.90 -15.02
CA ASP A 5 -2.62 -1.29 -14.99
C ASP A 5 -2.65 0.12 -14.41
N ALA A 6 -3.75 0.83 -14.63
CA ALA A 6 -3.90 2.20 -14.13
C ALA A 6 -4.23 2.26 -12.63
N GLY A 7 -4.78 1.17 -12.08
CA GLY A 7 -5.25 1.15 -10.70
C GLY A 7 -6.56 1.87 -10.50
N LEU A 8 -7.01 1.91 -9.25
CA LEU A 8 -8.24 2.59 -8.85
C LEU A 8 -7.94 3.62 -7.76
N ARG A 9 -8.65 4.75 -7.84
CA ARG A 9 -8.66 5.77 -6.79
C ARG A 9 -10.03 5.73 -6.15
N THR A 10 -10.11 5.39 -4.88
CA THR A 10 -11.39 5.26 -4.20
C THR A 10 -11.64 6.43 -3.27
N ARG A 11 -12.94 6.76 -3.10
CA ARG A 11 -13.39 7.70 -2.08
C ARG A 11 -13.48 7.06 -0.70
N ALA A 12 -13.51 5.75 -0.64
CA ALA A 12 -13.60 5.01 0.60
C ALA A 12 -12.23 4.86 1.26
N PRO A 13 -12.13 5.01 2.58
CA PRO A 13 -10.88 4.74 3.29
C PRO A 13 -10.57 3.25 3.29
N ILE A 14 -9.32 2.91 3.63
CA ILE A 14 -8.85 1.52 3.58
C ILE A 14 -9.69 0.59 4.46
N GLU A 15 -10.20 1.06 5.58
CA GLU A 15 -11.01 0.26 6.49
C GLU A 15 -12.30 -0.22 5.82
N VAL A 16 -12.89 0.61 4.99
CA VAL A 16 -14.10 0.27 4.24
C VAL A 16 -13.77 -0.64 3.06
N VAL A 17 -12.69 -0.34 2.35
CA VAL A 17 -12.22 -1.17 1.24
C VAL A 17 -11.92 -2.60 1.73
N ALA A 18 -11.28 -2.72 2.87
CA ALA A 18 -10.90 -4.02 3.43
C ALA A 18 -12.09 -4.92 3.74
N GLN A 19 -13.26 -4.35 4.00
CA GLN A 19 -14.48 -5.14 4.27
C GLN A 19 -15.00 -5.87 3.03
N ARG A 20 -14.58 -5.45 1.85
CA ARG A 20 -15.02 -6.07 0.59
C ARG A 20 -14.12 -7.20 0.14
N LEU A 21 -12.98 -7.40 0.77
CA LEU A 21 -11.96 -8.36 0.33
C LEU A 21 -11.55 -9.27 1.49
N GLU A 22 -11.02 -10.44 1.13
CA GLU A 22 -10.29 -11.26 2.08
C GLU A 22 -9.02 -10.52 2.50
N ALA A 23 -8.62 -10.67 3.76
CA ALA A 23 -7.46 -9.97 4.30
C ALA A 23 -6.17 -10.25 3.51
N THR A 24 -6.04 -11.47 2.98
CA THR A 24 -4.88 -11.87 2.18
C THR A 24 -4.85 -11.25 0.78
N GLU A 25 -5.98 -10.71 0.31
CA GLU A 25 -6.08 -10.10 -1.01
C GLU A 25 -5.64 -8.64 -1.04
N LEU A 26 -5.65 -7.96 0.11
CA LEU A 26 -5.31 -6.54 0.21
C LEU A 26 -3.97 -6.38 0.92
N ILE A 27 -2.99 -5.82 0.21
CA ILE A 27 -1.62 -5.68 0.71
C ILE A 27 -1.25 -4.20 0.77
N ARG A 28 -1.01 -3.69 1.97
CA ARG A 28 -0.65 -2.29 2.18
C ARG A 28 0.84 -2.07 1.91
N VAL A 29 1.17 -1.03 1.14
CA VAL A 29 2.55 -0.73 0.70
C VAL A 29 2.93 0.74 0.87
N ASP A 30 2.20 1.49 1.68
CA ASP A 30 2.38 2.92 1.86
C ASP A 30 3.34 3.27 3.02
N GLU A 31 3.36 4.55 3.41
CA GLU A 31 4.18 5.02 4.53
C GLU A 31 3.79 4.35 5.85
N ARG A 32 2.50 4.06 6.05
CA ARG A 32 2.05 3.36 7.26
C ARG A 32 2.62 1.94 7.32
N ALA A 33 2.63 1.25 6.18
CA ALA A 33 3.24 -0.09 6.09
C ALA A 33 4.73 -0.01 6.37
N ALA A 34 5.41 1.01 5.85
CA ALA A 34 6.83 1.23 6.12
C ALA A 34 7.09 1.49 7.61
N THR A 35 6.25 2.28 8.25
CA THR A 35 6.35 2.55 9.69
C THR A 35 6.23 1.26 10.51
N LEU A 36 5.30 0.38 10.13
CA LEU A 36 5.16 -0.92 10.77
C LEU A 36 6.40 -1.80 10.57
N GLY A 37 7.13 -1.59 9.47
CA GLY A 37 8.39 -2.27 9.20
C GLY A 37 9.63 -1.59 9.81
N GLY A 38 9.45 -0.55 10.62
CA GLY A 38 10.52 0.11 11.34
C GLY A 38 10.97 1.46 10.81
N ALA A 39 10.39 1.95 9.71
CA ALA A 39 10.75 3.27 9.19
C ALA A 39 10.31 4.38 10.15
N ARG A 40 11.15 5.40 10.27
CA ARG A 40 10.83 6.60 11.04
C ARG A 40 10.28 7.65 10.10
N ILE A 41 8.99 7.90 10.19
CA ILE A 41 8.31 8.87 9.34
C ILE A 41 7.60 9.86 10.25
N ALA A 42 7.94 11.13 10.11
CA ALA A 42 7.18 12.20 10.76
C ALA A 42 5.75 12.14 10.23
N ALA A 43 4.79 12.40 11.09
CA ALA A 43 3.35 12.20 10.83
C ALA A 43 2.98 12.39 9.36
N ALA A 44 2.49 11.33 8.75
CA ALA A 44 2.15 11.31 7.33
C ALA A 44 0.88 12.12 7.00
N GLY A 45 0.18 12.62 7.99
CA GLY A 45 -1.06 13.36 7.79
C GLY A 45 -2.14 12.50 7.15
N ASP A 46 -2.95 13.11 6.31
CA ASP A 46 -4.09 12.48 5.68
C ASP A 46 -3.77 11.93 4.28
N LEU A 47 -2.57 11.40 4.10
CA LEU A 47 -2.20 10.81 2.81
C LEU A 47 -3.07 9.59 2.49
N PRO A 48 -3.47 9.42 1.22
CA PRO A 48 -4.21 8.24 0.82
C PRO A 48 -3.43 6.96 1.11
N ALA A 49 -4.11 5.93 1.55
CA ALA A 49 -3.53 4.61 1.67
C ALA A 49 -3.17 4.08 0.28
N ARG A 50 -2.10 3.29 0.19
CA ARG A 50 -1.67 2.67 -1.07
C ARG A 50 -1.58 1.17 -0.88
N CYS A 51 -2.28 0.45 -1.74
CA CYS A 51 -2.40 -0.99 -1.60
C CYS A 51 -2.25 -1.69 -2.95
N TYR A 52 -1.80 -2.95 -2.87
CA TYR A 52 -1.93 -3.89 -3.97
C TYR A 52 -3.07 -4.85 -3.67
N VAL A 53 -3.75 -5.32 -4.72
CA VAL A 53 -4.62 -6.49 -4.66
C VAL A 53 -4.00 -7.62 -5.50
N ARG A 54 -4.24 -8.85 -5.10
CA ARG A 54 -3.61 -10.00 -5.75
C ARG A 54 -4.22 -10.35 -7.10
N SER A 55 -5.49 -10.01 -7.32
CA SER A 55 -6.22 -10.45 -8.50
C SER A 55 -7.04 -9.33 -9.15
N ALA A 56 -7.29 -9.50 -10.44
CA ALA A 56 -8.20 -8.60 -11.17
C ALA A 56 -9.63 -8.70 -10.62
N ALA A 57 -10.03 -9.87 -10.12
CA ALA A 57 -11.36 -10.06 -9.51
C ALA A 57 -11.51 -9.18 -8.27
N SER A 58 -10.49 -9.12 -7.41
CA SER A 58 -10.50 -8.24 -6.25
C SER A 58 -10.61 -6.77 -6.66
N LEU A 59 -9.87 -6.38 -7.69
CA LEU A 59 -9.93 -5.00 -8.18
C LEU A 59 -11.34 -4.64 -8.67
N ARG A 60 -12.00 -5.55 -9.38
CA ARG A 60 -13.38 -5.34 -9.86
C ARG A 60 -14.38 -5.14 -8.73
N LYS A 61 -14.20 -5.83 -7.61
CA LYS A 61 -15.08 -5.70 -6.44
C LYS A 61 -15.06 -4.28 -5.85
N LEU A 62 -14.02 -3.52 -6.11
CA LEU A 62 -13.82 -2.19 -5.53
C LEU A 62 -14.27 -1.05 -6.45
N ARG A 63 -14.73 -1.35 -7.66
CA ARG A 63 -15.12 -0.31 -8.62
C ARG A 63 -16.25 0.60 -8.11
N SER A 64 -17.14 0.08 -7.28
CA SER A 64 -18.24 0.88 -6.73
C SER A 64 -17.75 2.01 -5.81
N PHE A 65 -16.52 1.96 -5.34
CA PHE A 65 -15.94 2.99 -4.50
C PHE A 65 -15.27 4.12 -5.30
N VAL A 66 -15.15 3.98 -6.62
CA VAL A 66 -14.54 5.01 -7.45
C VAL A 66 -15.47 6.19 -7.59
N ASP A 67 -14.98 7.37 -7.27
CA ASP A 67 -15.73 8.63 -7.42
C ASP A 67 -14.73 9.72 -7.81
N ARG A 68 -14.86 10.22 -9.04
CA ARG A 68 -13.94 11.22 -9.58
C ARG A 68 -14.10 12.60 -8.93
N ASP A 69 -15.27 12.86 -8.35
CA ASP A 69 -15.57 14.16 -7.75
C ASP A 69 -15.23 14.21 -6.26
N ALA A 70 -14.91 13.08 -5.66
CA ALA A 70 -14.54 12.99 -4.26
C ALA A 70 -13.01 12.87 -4.08
N PRO A 71 -12.47 13.35 -2.95
CA PRO A 71 -11.04 13.16 -2.67
C PRO A 71 -10.67 11.68 -2.63
N THR A 72 -9.51 11.36 -3.17
CA THR A 72 -8.97 10.00 -3.11
C THR A 72 -8.56 9.66 -1.70
N ARG A 73 -9.09 8.57 -1.16
CA ARG A 73 -8.75 8.07 0.17
C ARG A 73 -7.90 6.80 0.12
N CYS A 74 -7.94 6.08 -0.98
CA CYS A 74 -7.16 4.87 -1.14
C CYS A 74 -6.80 4.67 -2.62
N TRP A 75 -5.53 4.34 -2.87
CA TRP A 75 -5.02 4.00 -4.20
C TRP A 75 -4.79 2.51 -4.23
N ILE A 76 -5.38 1.83 -5.23
CA ILE A 76 -5.35 0.38 -5.30
C ILE A 76 -4.92 -0.04 -6.70
N ARG A 77 -3.94 -0.94 -6.76
CA ARG A 77 -3.46 -1.52 -8.01
C ARG A 77 -3.39 -3.03 -7.88
N ARG A 78 -3.52 -3.71 -9.00
CA ARG A 78 -3.17 -5.12 -9.03
C ARG A 78 -1.67 -5.27 -8.84
N ALA A 79 -1.26 -6.25 -8.03
CA ALA A 79 0.15 -6.52 -7.78
C ALA A 79 0.86 -6.82 -9.12
N PRO A 80 2.05 -6.21 -9.36
CA PRO A 80 2.76 -6.40 -10.62
C PRO A 80 3.38 -7.79 -10.74
N ILE A 81 3.52 -8.52 -9.63
CA ILE A 81 4.05 -9.88 -9.60
C ILE A 81 3.09 -10.78 -8.82
N SER A 82 3.09 -12.07 -9.14
CA SER A 82 2.16 -13.02 -8.53
C SER A 82 2.47 -13.32 -7.06
N TRP A 83 3.70 -13.11 -6.64
CA TRP A 83 4.14 -13.34 -5.26
C TRP A 83 4.64 -12.03 -4.66
N ILE A 84 4.04 -11.65 -3.53
CA ILE A 84 4.41 -10.44 -2.79
C ILE A 84 4.94 -10.87 -1.43
N PRO A 85 6.19 -10.51 -1.10
CA PRO A 85 6.71 -10.77 0.24
C PRO A 85 5.96 -9.93 1.28
N LEU A 86 5.60 -10.55 2.39
CA LEU A 86 4.80 -9.93 3.43
C LEU A 86 5.62 -9.69 4.69
N ASN A 87 5.17 -8.73 5.50
CA ASN A 87 5.69 -8.51 6.84
C ASN A 87 4.96 -9.43 7.81
N GLU A 88 5.59 -10.55 8.15
CA GLU A 88 4.99 -11.58 8.99
C GLU A 88 4.86 -11.17 10.46
N GLU A 89 5.53 -10.10 10.87
CA GLU A 89 5.39 -9.56 12.23
C GLU A 89 4.09 -8.78 12.41
N HIS A 90 3.43 -8.42 11.32
CA HIS A 90 2.18 -7.67 11.35
C HIS A 90 1.09 -8.36 10.51
N PRO A 91 0.63 -9.53 10.95
CA PRO A 91 -0.47 -10.23 10.27
C PRO A 91 -1.78 -9.44 10.40
N PRO A 92 -2.77 -9.72 9.55
CA PRO A 92 -4.10 -9.13 9.72
C PRO A 92 -4.68 -9.43 11.10
N ASP A 93 -5.38 -8.46 11.68
CA ASP A 93 -6.04 -8.61 12.97
C ASP A 93 -7.40 -7.89 12.98
N ALA A 94 -8.00 -7.72 14.17
CA ALA A 94 -9.28 -7.05 14.31
C ALA A 94 -9.23 -5.56 13.96
N ASP A 95 -8.08 -4.93 14.15
CA ASP A 95 -7.92 -3.50 13.92
C ASP A 95 -7.54 -3.16 12.49
N HIS A 96 -6.83 -4.06 11.82
CA HIS A 96 -6.49 -3.89 10.41
C HIS A 96 -6.63 -5.22 9.66
N ARG A 97 -7.60 -5.26 8.77
CA ARG A 97 -7.97 -6.46 8.01
C ARG A 97 -7.29 -6.48 6.64
N TRP A 98 -5.99 -6.19 6.63
CA TRP A 98 -5.16 -6.25 5.44
C TRP A 98 -3.79 -6.80 5.80
N THR A 99 -3.10 -7.33 4.82
CA THR A 99 -1.71 -7.72 4.99
C THR A 99 -0.81 -6.51 4.78
N VAL A 100 0.39 -6.58 5.32
CA VAL A 100 1.41 -5.54 5.18
C VAL A 100 2.56 -6.09 4.36
N ALA A 101 3.03 -5.34 3.38
CA ALA A 101 4.15 -5.74 2.55
C ALA A 101 5.45 -5.80 3.38
N HIS A 102 6.36 -6.67 2.96
CA HIS A 102 7.69 -6.76 3.57
C HIS A 102 8.38 -5.39 3.54
N PRO A 103 9.17 -5.04 4.58
CA PRO A 103 9.83 -3.74 4.64
C PRO A 103 10.64 -3.38 3.38
N VAL A 104 11.34 -4.34 2.79
CA VAL A 104 12.11 -4.08 1.57
C VAL A 104 11.20 -3.63 0.42
N LEU A 105 10.03 -4.25 0.26
CA LEU A 105 9.10 -3.85 -0.79
C LEU A 105 8.54 -2.44 -0.52
N CYS A 106 8.21 -2.13 0.72
CA CYS A 106 7.78 -0.78 1.09
C CYS A 106 8.87 0.25 0.77
N ALA A 107 10.13 -0.07 1.06
CA ALA A 107 11.26 0.81 0.77
C ALA A 107 11.43 1.03 -0.72
N VAL A 108 11.33 -0.02 -1.54
CA VAL A 108 11.42 0.09 -2.99
C VAL A 108 10.32 1.01 -3.54
N ARG A 109 9.10 0.86 -3.04
CA ARG A 109 7.99 1.71 -3.45
C ARG A 109 8.19 3.17 -3.04
N LEU A 110 8.67 3.41 -1.83
CA LEU A 110 8.96 4.77 -1.37
C LEU A 110 10.12 5.39 -2.13
N ALA A 111 11.15 4.63 -2.46
CA ALA A 111 12.30 5.13 -3.21
C ALA A 111 11.93 5.65 -4.60
N ALA A 112 10.80 5.19 -5.14
CA ALA A 112 10.27 5.68 -6.41
C ALA A 112 9.65 7.08 -6.30
N ASP A 113 9.40 7.56 -5.09
CA ASP A 113 8.91 8.92 -4.86
C ASP A 113 10.12 9.88 -4.84
N PRO A 114 10.28 10.77 -5.85
CA PRO A 114 11.45 11.65 -5.93
C PRO A 114 11.47 12.72 -4.85
N ALA A 115 10.33 13.05 -4.25
CA ALA A 115 10.26 14.17 -3.32
C ALA A 115 10.66 13.76 -1.90
N ARG A 116 9.97 12.79 -1.32
CA ARG A 116 10.11 12.48 0.10
C ARG A 116 10.54 11.04 0.37
N GLY A 117 10.14 10.13 -0.49
CA GLY A 117 10.36 8.71 -0.25
C GLY A 117 11.81 8.32 -0.19
N ARG A 118 12.67 8.95 -1.00
CA ARG A 118 14.10 8.63 -1.04
C ARG A 118 14.78 8.94 0.30
N GLU A 119 14.47 10.05 0.94
CA GLU A 119 15.03 10.41 2.24
C GLU A 119 14.62 9.39 3.31
N ILE A 120 13.35 9.00 3.31
CA ILE A 120 12.83 8.01 4.24
C ILE A 120 13.60 6.69 4.11
N VAL A 121 13.84 6.25 2.88
CA VAL A 121 14.54 4.99 2.61
C VAL A 121 16.00 5.07 3.06
N GLN A 122 16.67 6.18 2.80
CA GLN A 122 18.05 6.38 3.22
C GLN A 122 18.19 6.32 4.74
N ASP A 123 17.32 7.00 5.46
CA ASP A 123 17.33 7.00 6.93
C ASP A 123 16.99 5.62 7.51
N TRP A 124 16.12 4.90 6.83
CA TRP A 124 15.67 3.59 7.28
C TRP A 124 16.77 2.53 7.15
N GLY A 125 17.56 2.60 6.07
CA GLY A 125 18.68 1.68 5.85
C GLY A 125 18.29 0.23 5.61
N VAL A 126 17.04 -0.04 5.23
CA VAL A 126 16.53 -1.40 5.04
C VAL A 126 16.98 -2.01 3.70
N ILE A 127 17.38 -1.17 2.74
CA ILE A 127 17.89 -1.63 1.45
C ILE A 127 19.43 -1.57 1.50
N PRO A 128 20.14 -2.70 1.36
CA PRO A 128 21.60 -2.69 1.33
C PRO A 128 22.13 -1.81 0.19
N GLY A 129 23.15 -1.01 0.49
CA GLY A 129 23.76 -0.11 -0.48
C GLY A 129 23.04 1.22 -0.63
N VAL A 130 21.87 1.40 -0.04
CA VAL A 130 21.17 2.68 0.04
C VAL A 130 21.38 3.20 1.46
N SER A 131 22.51 3.82 1.70
CA SER A 131 22.84 4.36 3.03
C SER A 131 23.00 5.88 2.97
N PRO A 132 22.86 6.53 4.12
CA PRO A 132 23.07 7.96 4.21
C PRO A 132 24.47 8.37 3.78
#